data_edefabea7bcb225d22d8a156caba279d
#
_entry.id   edefabea7bcb225d22d8a156caba279d
#
_cell.length_a   1.000
_cell.length_b   1.000
_cell.length_c   1.000
_cell.angle_alpha   90.00
_cell.angle_beta   90.00
_cell.angle_gamma   90.00
#
_symmetry.space_group_name_H-M   'P 1'
#
loop_
_entity.id
_entity.type
_entity.pdbx_description
1 polymer ?
#
loop_
_entity_poly.entity_id
_entity_poly.type
_entity_poly.pdbx_seq_one_letter_code
_entity_poly.pdbx_strand_id
1 'polypeptide(L)' 'MSEREIDLEQALIAVIGAYRNAGGDVDKLVQDANALILGHSLYRIVEHPHVTRACEEIEKAVNFKK' A
#
# COMPACT_ATOMS: atom_id res chain seq x y z
N MET A 1 18.21 2.43 4.58
CA MET A 1 16.98 1.68 4.86
C MET A 1 17.28 0.43 5.67
N SER A 2 16.43 0.08 6.62
CA SER A 2 16.57 -1.18 7.35
C SER A 2 16.15 -2.34 6.44
N GLU A 3 16.61 -3.54 6.77
CA GLU A 3 16.22 -4.75 6.03
C GLU A 3 14.70 -4.94 6.09
N ARG A 4 14.08 -4.66 7.23
CA ARG A 4 12.63 -4.77 7.39
C ARG A 4 11.88 -3.83 6.43
N GLU A 5 12.38 -2.61 6.24
CA GLU A 5 11.76 -1.66 5.32
C GLU A 5 11.80 -2.18 3.88
N ILE A 6 12.91 -2.76 3.48
CA ILE A 6 13.08 -3.35 2.15
C ILE A 6 12.13 -4.53 1.99
N ASP A 7 12.04 -5.39 2.99
CA ASP A 7 11.15 -6.55 2.98
C ASP A 7 9.69 -6.14 2.86
N LEU A 8 9.27 -5.13 3.62
CA LEU A 8 7.90 -4.62 3.58
C LEU A 8 7.58 -3.99 2.21
N GLU A 9 8.52 -3.26 1.65
CA GLU A 9 8.37 -2.66 0.32
C GLU A 9 8.22 -3.75 -0.74
N GLN A 10 9.07 -4.77 -0.69
CA GLN A 10 8.99 -5.90 -1.61
C GLN A 10 7.65 -6.63 -1.48
N ALA A 11 7.19 -6.86 -0.26
CA ALA A 11 5.92 -7.53 -0.01
C ALA A 11 4.75 -6.73 -0.60
N LEU A 12 4.74 -5.42 -0.40
CA LEU A 12 3.69 -4.55 -0.90
C LEU A 12 3.66 -4.55 -2.44
N ILE A 13 4.82 -4.44 -3.08
CA ILE A 13 4.93 -4.49 -4.54
C ILE A 13 4.39 -5.83 -5.07
N ALA A 14 4.76 -6.93 -4.43
CA ALA A 14 4.33 -8.27 -4.85
C ALA A 14 2.82 -8.46 -4.72
N VAL A 15 2.22 -7.99 -3.64
CA VAL A 15 0.77 -8.09 -3.41
C VAL A 15 0.01 -7.30 -4.48
N ILE A 16 0.44 -6.07 -4.75
CA ILE A 16 -0.18 -5.23 -5.77
C ILE A 16 0.01 -5.85 -7.16
N GLY A 17 1.22 -6.35 -7.45
CA GLY A 17 1.52 -6.99 -8.72
C GLY A 17 0.68 -8.23 -8.97
N ALA A 18 0.49 -9.06 -7.95
CA ALA A 18 -0.34 -10.26 -8.04
C ALA A 18 -1.79 -9.90 -8.35
N TYR A 19 -2.31 -8.86 -7.71
CA TYR A 19 -3.67 -8.39 -7.96
C TYR A 19 -3.83 -7.86 -9.39
N ARG A 20 -2.84 -7.08 -9.86
CA ARG A 20 -2.81 -6.58 -11.23
C ARG A 20 -2.78 -7.73 -12.24
N ASN A 21 -1.95 -8.72 -12.00
CA ASN A 21 -1.81 -9.86 -12.91
C ASN A 21 -3.07 -10.72 -12.96
N ALA A 22 -3.87 -10.71 -11.91
CA ALA A 22 -5.15 -11.40 -11.86
C ALA A 22 -6.28 -10.60 -12.56
N GLY A 23 -5.97 -9.46 -13.15
CA GLY A 23 -6.95 -8.63 -13.83
C GLY A 23 -7.68 -7.66 -12.91
N GLY A 24 -7.18 -7.46 -11.70
CA GLY A 24 -7.81 -6.55 -10.73
C GLY A 24 -7.64 -5.08 -11.11
N ASP A 25 -8.58 -4.27 -10.67
CA ASP A 25 -8.54 -2.82 -10.84
C ASP A 25 -7.68 -2.20 -9.74
N VAL A 26 -6.44 -1.89 -10.07
CA VAL A 26 -5.46 -1.37 -9.12
C VAL A 26 -5.85 0.02 -8.61
N ASP A 27 -6.44 0.86 -9.46
CA ASP A 27 -6.87 2.19 -9.03
C ASP A 27 -7.93 2.10 -7.94
N LYS A 28 -8.89 1.19 -8.11
CA LYS A 28 -9.91 0.95 -7.08
C LYS A 28 -9.30 0.36 -5.82
N LEU A 29 -8.35 -0.55 -5.96
CA LEU A 29 -7.64 -1.14 -4.83
C LEU A 29 -6.97 -0.05 -3.99
N VAL A 30 -6.29 0.89 -4.64
CA VAL A 30 -5.59 1.99 -3.98
C VAL A 30 -6.59 2.91 -3.26
N GLN A 31 -7.69 3.25 -3.91
CA GLN A 31 -8.74 4.06 -3.29
C GLN A 31 -9.32 3.40 -2.05
N ASP A 32 -9.61 2.10 -2.16
CA ASP A 32 -10.17 1.33 -1.05
C ASP A 32 -9.17 1.20 0.10
N ALA A 33 -7.90 0.94 -0.21
CA ALA A 33 -6.84 0.83 0.79
C ALA A 33 -6.62 2.17 1.52
N ASN A 34 -6.59 3.26 0.78
CA ASN A 34 -6.43 4.59 1.35
C ASN A 34 -7.61 4.94 2.27
N ALA A 35 -8.82 4.56 1.89
CA ALA A 35 -10.00 4.77 2.71
C ALA A 35 -9.91 4.00 4.04
N LEU A 36 -9.38 2.78 4.01
CA LEU A 36 -9.18 1.97 5.21
C LEU A 36 -8.14 2.58 6.15
N ILE A 37 -7.13 3.23 5.61
CA ILE A 37 -6.07 3.86 6.39
C ILE A 37 -6.52 5.23 6.92
N LEU A 38 -7.16 6.04 6.07
CA LEU A 38 -7.61 7.38 6.46
C LEU A 38 -8.80 7.36 7.40
N GLY A 39 -9.67 6.36 7.28
CA GLY A 39 -10.79 6.18 8.18
C GLY A 39 -10.40 5.39 9.42
N HIS A 40 -11.31 5.28 10.38
CA HIS A 40 -11.09 4.50 11.60
C HIS A 40 -11.52 3.06 11.41
N SER A 41 -10.93 2.37 10.42
CA SER A 41 -11.24 0.97 10.15
C SER A 41 -10.47 0.04 11.08
N LEU A 42 -10.86 -1.24 11.09
CA LEU A 42 -10.17 -2.29 11.84
C LEU A 42 -8.73 -2.50 11.35
N TYR A 43 -8.43 -2.04 10.13
CA TYR A 43 -7.12 -2.24 9.51
C TYR A 43 -6.16 -1.07 9.75
N ARG A 44 -6.61 -0.03 10.44
CA ARG A 44 -5.77 1.10 10.80
C ARG A 44 -5.13 0.86 12.15
N ILE A 45 -3.80 0.86 12.20
CA ILE A 45 -3.03 0.60 13.42
C ILE A 45 -2.18 1.79 13.85
N VAL A 46 -2.23 2.91 13.12
CA VAL A 46 -1.40 4.08 13.39
C VAL A 46 -2.22 5.36 13.33
N GLU A 47 -1.64 6.42 13.87
CA GLU A 47 -2.20 7.77 13.82
C GLU A 47 -1.34 8.65 12.89
N HIS A 48 -1.79 9.88 12.64
CA HIS A 48 -0.98 10.83 11.90
C HIS A 48 0.32 11.11 12.64
N PRO A 49 1.44 11.33 11.95
CA PRO A 49 1.57 11.44 10.48
C PRO A 49 1.73 10.11 9.75
N HIS A 50 1.71 8.97 10.44
CA HIS A 50 1.94 7.65 9.84
C HIS A 50 0.87 7.28 8.82
N VAL A 51 -0.36 7.75 8.99
CA VAL A 51 -1.46 7.51 8.05
C VAL A 51 -1.10 8.03 6.66
N THR A 52 -0.64 9.29 6.58
CA THR A 52 -0.23 9.90 5.31
C THR A 52 0.95 9.16 4.70
N ARG A 53 1.94 8.80 5.51
CA ARG A 53 3.13 8.08 5.05
C ARG A 53 2.78 6.70 4.50
N ALA A 54 1.81 6.00 5.12
CA ALA A 54 1.36 4.71 4.63
C ALA A 54 0.73 4.83 3.26
N CYS A 55 -0.10 5.83 3.03
CA CYS A 55 -0.71 6.08 1.72
C CYS A 55 0.36 6.39 0.66
N GLU A 56 1.39 7.15 1.02
CA GLU A 56 2.51 7.44 0.13
C GLU A 56 3.27 6.17 -0.25
N GLU A 57 3.46 5.25 0.68
CA GLU A 57 4.14 3.98 0.41
C GLU A 57 3.34 3.11 -0.57
N ILE A 58 2.02 3.10 -0.44
CA ILE A 58 1.15 2.39 -1.39
C ILE A 58 1.32 2.98 -2.79
N GLU A 59 1.33 4.31 -2.90
CA GLU A 59 1.49 4.98 -4.19
C GLU A 59 2.83 4.66 -4.84
N LYS A 60 3.91 4.66 -4.06
CA LYS A 60 5.23 4.27 -4.57
C LYS A 60 5.23 2.84 -5.11
N ALA A 61 4.60 1.93 -4.38
CA ALA A 61 4.54 0.52 -4.78
C ALA A 61 3.73 0.32 -6.05
N VAL A 62 2.63 1.05 -6.20
CA VAL A 62 1.78 1.01 -7.41
C VAL A 62 2.55 1.51 -8.63
N ASN A 63 3.38 2.52 -8.45
CA ASN A 63 4.17 3.13 -9.53
C ASN A 63 5.49 2.40 -9.80
N PHE A 64 5.74 1.31 -9.09
CA PHE A 64 6.94 0.51 -9.32
C PHE A 64 6.97 -0.01 -10.75
N LYS A 65 8.09 0.22 -11.44
CA LYS A 65 8.34 -0.26 -12.80
C LYS A 65 9.68 -0.96 -12.84
N LYS A 66 9.66 -2.13 -13.40
CA LYS A 66 10.87 -2.91 -13.56
C LYS A 66 11.63 -2.46 -14.81
#